data_5373c196ca6fed069d7b3737cf660be4
#
_entry.id   5373c196ca6fed069d7b3737cf660be4
#
_cell.length_a   1.000
_cell.length_b   1.000
_cell.length_c   1.000
_cell.angle_alpha   90.00
_cell.angle_beta   90.00
_cell.angle_gamma   90.00
#
_symmetry.space_group_name_H-M   'P 1'
#
loop_
_entity.id
_entity.type
_entity.pdbx_description
1 polymer ?
#
loop_
_entity_poly.entity_id
_entity_poly.type
_entity_poly.pdbx_seq_one_letter_code
_entity_poly.pdbx_strand_id
1 'polypeptide(L)'
;MKLLTKLSGTITFKDKQKMRLLLIIFFLEIVLFFILGQLYCEARKKMFSERVESVFKAVFLQHLQEDAFDGYFYTSGRKQRLEEYPDTVYITDESGKRGYCLDKEKSSKNVTSDPRLSFLHTAYLSKHPLVVDSLYEKWQLHLKQQSLSGTFALQLLVSDKDENITESVYPDSFLHENCIPEFDITAGYRCEVEVKGFFYFSFFTLVGVRGFVYGFIYWLCAVIINI
;
A
#
# COMPACT_ATOMS: atom_id res chain seq x y z
N MET A 1 -1.90 63.71 22.09
CA MET A 1 -3.13 62.96 22.40
C MET A 1 -4.30 63.43 21.52
N LYS A 2 -4.09 63.70 20.20
CA LYS A 2 -5.10 64.18 19.24
C LYS A 2 -5.16 63.35 17.92
N LEU A 3 -4.43 62.20 17.84
CA LEU A 3 -4.38 61.36 16.64
C LEU A 3 -5.21 60.06 16.75
N LEU A 4 -5.69 59.71 17.93
CA LEU A 4 -6.47 58.47 18.14
C LEU A 4 -7.99 58.67 18.06
N THR A 5 -8.50 59.90 17.95
CA THR A 5 -9.94 60.20 17.89
C THR A 5 -10.51 60.35 16.47
N LYS A 6 -9.69 60.15 15.42
CA LYS A 6 -10.15 60.34 14.03
C LYS A 6 -10.47 59.04 13.29
N LEU A 7 -10.42 57.88 13.97
CA LEU A 7 -10.72 56.54 13.39
C LEU A 7 -12.10 55.97 13.79
N SER A 8 -12.90 56.72 14.53
CA SER A 8 -14.29 56.35 14.79
C SER A 8 -15.23 56.91 13.71
N GLY A 9 -14.88 56.77 12.43
CA GLY A 9 -15.86 56.95 11.35
C GLY A 9 -16.97 55.94 11.59
N THR A 10 -18.20 56.44 11.77
CA THR A 10 -19.43 55.65 11.88
C THR A 10 -19.50 54.69 10.72
N ILE A 11 -19.11 53.39 10.95
CA ILE A 11 -19.25 52.32 9.99
C ILE A 11 -20.71 52.24 9.59
N THR A 12 -21.04 52.59 8.33
CA THR A 12 -22.40 52.62 7.86
C THR A 12 -22.98 51.21 7.86
N PHE A 13 -24.29 51.04 7.95
CA PHE A 13 -24.94 49.73 7.90
C PHE A 13 -24.51 48.94 6.67
N LYS A 14 -24.32 49.63 5.55
CA LYS A 14 -23.84 49.07 4.27
C LYS A 14 -22.43 48.50 4.36
N ASP A 15 -21.53 49.12 5.11
CA ASP A 15 -20.17 48.63 5.34
C ASP A 15 -20.16 47.40 6.24
N LYS A 16 -21.05 47.34 7.22
CA LYS A 16 -21.24 46.14 8.07
C LYS A 16 -21.73 44.93 7.29
N GLN A 17 -22.63 45.12 6.31
CA GLN A 17 -23.06 44.06 5.43
C GLN A 17 -21.96 43.57 4.50
N LYS A 18 -21.19 44.46 3.88
CA LYS A 18 -20.01 44.11 3.07
C LYS A 18 -18.98 43.30 3.87
N MET A 19 -18.67 43.76 5.08
CA MET A 19 -17.73 43.06 5.95
C MET A 19 -18.22 41.66 6.34
N ARG A 20 -19.52 41.47 6.61
CA ARG A 20 -20.10 40.13 6.88
C ARG A 20 -20.00 39.23 5.64
N LEU A 21 -20.27 39.76 4.46
CA LEU A 21 -20.17 38.99 3.20
C LEU A 21 -18.73 38.55 2.97
N LEU A 22 -17.74 39.42 3.15
CA LEU A 22 -16.33 39.09 3.01
C LEU A 22 -15.89 38.00 4.01
N LEU A 23 -16.35 38.09 5.27
CA LEU A 23 -16.06 37.05 6.27
C LEU A 23 -16.66 35.68 5.89
N ILE A 24 -17.88 35.67 5.30
CA ILE A 24 -18.51 34.43 4.85
C ILE A 24 -17.71 33.83 3.67
N ILE A 25 -17.32 34.65 2.69
CA ILE A 25 -16.51 34.22 1.55
C ILE A 25 -15.17 33.64 2.05
N PHE A 26 -14.48 34.34 2.92
CA PHE A 26 -13.22 33.88 3.52
C PHE A 26 -13.36 32.55 4.25
N PHE A 27 -14.44 32.38 5.01
CA PHE A 27 -14.72 31.13 5.70
C PHE A 27 -14.97 29.97 4.70
N LEU A 28 -15.73 30.24 3.63
CA LEU A 28 -15.97 29.25 2.57
C LEU A 28 -14.68 28.86 1.86
N GLU A 29 -13.77 29.80 1.59
CA GLU A 29 -12.46 29.51 1.00
C GLU A 29 -11.61 28.61 1.89
N ILE A 30 -11.59 28.85 3.21
CA ILE A 30 -10.89 27.99 4.18
C ILE A 30 -11.47 26.56 4.15
N VAL A 31 -12.80 26.45 4.22
CA VAL A 31 -13.46 25.13 4.18
C VAL A 31 -13.14 24.39 2.89
N LEU A 32 -13.22 25.08 1.76
CA LEU A 32 -12.90 24.51 0.45
C LEU A 32 -11.44 24.05 0.38
N PHE A 33 -10.49 24.85 0.90
CA PHE A 33 -9.09 24.50 0.97
C PHE A 33 -8.84 23.22 1.78
N PHE A 34 -9.52 23.06 2.93
CA PHE A 34 -9.41 21.84 3.73
C PHE A 34 -9.99 20.62 2.99
N ILE A 35 -11.16 20.75 2.36
CA ILE A 35 -11.78 19.65 1.60
C ILE A 35 -10.86 19.21 0.45
N LEU A 36 -10.38 20.16 -0.35
CA LEU A 36 -9.48 19.86 -1.47
C LEU A 36 -8.15 19.25 -0.97
N GLY A 37 -7.62 19.74 0.15
CA GLY A 37 -6.44 19.18 0.79
C GLY A 37 -6.62 17.73 1.22
N GLN A 38 -7.74 17.37 1.82
CA GLN A 38 -8.07 15.99 2.19
C GLN A 38 -8.18 15.09 0.96
N LEU A 39 -8.95 15.49 -0.06
CA LEU A 39 -9.09 14.73 -1.30
C LEU A 39 -7.74 14.51 -1.99
N TYR A 40 -6.88 15.52 -2.00
CA TYR A 40 -5.53 15.39 -2.54
C TYR A 40 -4.68 14.39 -1.75
N CYS A 41 -4.72 14.46 -0.40
CA CYS A 41 -3.99 13.51 0.45
C CYS A 41 -4.46 12.07 0.25
N GLU A 42 -5.76 11.83 0.15
CA GLU A 42 -6.34 10.50 -0.10
C GLU A 42 -5.92 9.96 -1.46
N ALA A 43 -6.01 10.77 -2.51
CA ALA A 43 -5.57 10.38 -3.85
C ALA A 43 -4.07 10.06 -3.89
N ARG A 44 -3.26 10.85 -3.19
CA ARG A 44 -1.81 10.62 -3.07
C ARG A 44 -1.52 9.36 -2.25
N LYS A 45 -2.21 9.13 -1.14
CA LYS A 45 -2.07 7.92 -0.32
C LYS A 45 -2.34 6.69 -1.19
N LYS A 46 -3.44 6.68 -1.92
CA LYS A 46 -3.79 5.57 -2.82
C LYS A 46 -2.70 5.30 -3.87
N MET A 47 -2.23 6.33 -4.55
CA MET A 47 -1.17 6.21 -5.55
C MET A 47 0.14 5.69 -4.95
N PHE A 48 0.51 6.13 -3.73
CA PHE A 48 1.69 5.63 -3.04
C PHE A 48 1.51 4.17 -2.62
N SER A 49 0.32 3.81 -2.10
CA SER A 49 -0.03 2.44 -1.74
C SER A 49 0.13 1.49 -2.93
N GLU A 50 -0.47 1.81 -4.07
CA GLU A 50 -0.36 1.02 -5.30
C GLU A 50 1.10 0.87 -5.78
N ARG A 51 1.92 1.92 -5.67
CA ARG A 51 3.35 1.84 -6.02
C ARG A 51 4.13 0.96 -5.04
N VAL A 52 3.91 1.10 -3.75
CA VAL A 52 4.57 0.31 -2.71
C VAL A 52 4.24 -1.17 -2.87
N GLU A 53 2.98 -1.51 -3.11
CA GLU A 53 2.53 -2.87 -3.43
C GLU A 53 3.17 -3.40 -4.71
N SER A 54 3.20 -2.60 -5.79
CA SER A 54 3.83 -2.98 -7.06
C SER A 54 5.32 -3.27 -6.91
N VAL A 55 6.04 -2.46 -6.13
CA VAL A 55 7.46 -2.69 -5.82
C VAL A 55 7.62 -3.98 -5.03
N PHE A 56 6.74 -4.23 -4.04
CA PHE A 56 6.78 -5.47 -3.27
C PHE A 56 6.56 -6.69 -4.17
N LYS A 57 5.52 -6.68 -5.02
CA LYS A 57 5.23 -7.77 -5.97
C LYS A 57 6.43 -8.09 -6.86
N ALA A 58 7.09 -7.06 -7.38
CA ALA A 58 8.28 -7.24 -8.22
C ALA A 58 9.44 -7.88 -7.45
N VAL A 59 9.73 -7.39 -6.24
CA VAL A 59 10.80 -7.93 -5.38
C VAL A 59 10.49 -9.36 -4.94
N PHE A 60 9.24 -9.62 -4.57
CA PHE A 60 8.82 -10.95 -4.11
C PHE A 60 8.86 -11.96 -5.26
N LEU A 61 8.37 -11.60 -6.44
CA LEU A 61 8.45 -12.44 -7.62
C LEU A 61 9.90 -12.70 -8.03
N GLN A 62 10.75 -11.68 -8.02
CA GLN A 62 12.18 -11.81 -8.28
C GLN A 62 12.84 -12.78 -7.28
N HIS A 63 12.55 -12.65 -5.99
CA HIS A 63 13.07 -13.55 -4.95
C HIS A 63 12.64 -15.00 -5.16
N LEU A 64 11.40 -15.23 -5.60
CA LEU A 64 10.90 -16.57 -5.90
C LEU A 64 11.47 -17.15 -7.20
N GLN A 65 11.96 -16.32 -8.12
CA GLN A 65 12.44 -16.74 -9.44
C GLN A 65 13.96 -16.88 -9.51
N GLU A 66 14.72 -16.03 -8.80
CA GLU A 66 16.20 -16.01 -8.89
C GLU A 66 16.84 -17.38 -8.66
N ASP A 67 16.30 -18.16 -7.74
CA ASP A 67 16.85 -19.47 -7.38
C ASP A 67 15.98 -20.66 -7.87
N ALA A 68 14.71 -20.39 -8.26
CA ALA A 68 13.79 -21.44 -8.67
C ALA A 68 14.14 -22.07 -10.02
N PHE A 69 14.90 -21.37 -10.87
CA PHE A 69 15.27 -21.85 -12.21
C PHE A 69 16.59 -22.61 -12.26
N ASP A 70 17.41 -22.54 -11.23
CA ASP A 70 18.69 -23.25 -11.16
C ASP A 70 18.51 -24.76 -10.84
N GLY A 71 17.80 -25.49 -11.65
CA GLY A 71 17.71 -26.93 -11.53
C GLY A 71 16.36 -27.59 -11.84
N TYR A 72 15.33 -26.84 -12.18
CA TYR A 72 14.04 -27.42 -12.57
C TYR A 72 13.85 -27.48 -14.08
N PHE A 73 13.87 -28.70 -14.62
CA PHE A 73 13.54 -28.94 -16.03
C PHE A 73 12.04 -28.80 -16.27
N TYR A 74 11.67 -27.93 -17.19
CA TYR A 74 10.32 -27.81 -17.69
C TYR A 74 9.97 -29.06 -18.51
N THR A 75 9.10 -29.92 -18.03
CA THR A 75 8.40 -30.85 -18.89
C THR A 75 7.19 -30.13 -19.49
N SER A 76 7.21 -29.89 -20.79
CA SER A 76 6.10 -29.29 -21.51
C SER A 76 4.90 -30.22 -21.53
N GLY A 77 4.16 -30.30 -20.46
CA GLY A 77 2.82 -30.89 -20.44
C GLY A 77 1.87 -30.02 -21.27
N ARG A 78 0.95 -30.71 -21.99
CA ARG A 78 -0.12 -30.13 -22.81
C ARG A 78 -0.68 -28.87 -22.15
N LYS A 79 -0.77 -27.74 -22.88
CA LYS A 79 -1.46 -26.53 -22.48
C LYS A 79 -2.90 -26.84 -22.09
N GLN A 80 -3.15 -27.23 -20.86
CA GLN A 80 -4.49 -27.14 -20.30
C GLN A 80 -4.69 -25.67 -19.96
N ARG A 81 -5.57 -25.03 -20.72
CA ARG A 81 -6.13 -23.74 -20.32
C ARG A 81 -6.96 -24.04 -19.09
N LEU A 82 -6.39 -23.77 -17.91
CA LEU A 82 -7.16 -23.71 -16.68
C LEU A 82 -7.92 -22.38 -16.75
N GLU A 83 -9.14 -22.41 -17.26
CA GLU A 83 -10.04 -21.25 -17.33
C GLU A 83 -10.51 -20.82 -15.92
N GLU A 84 -10.41 -21.71 -14.94
CA GLU A 84 -10.69 -21.45 -13.52
C GLU A 84 -9.75 -22.28 -12.65
N TYR A 85 -9.29 -21.70 -11.53
CA TYR A 85 -8.61 -22.46 -10.48
C TYR A 85 -9.59 -23.49 -9.91
N PRO A 86 -9.20 -24.76 -9.81
CA PRO A 86 -10.07 -25.77 -9.23
C PRO A 86 -10.29 -25.50 -7.74
N ASP A 87 -11.49 -25.79 -7.24
CA ASP A 87 -11.81 -25.64 -5.82
C ASP A 87 -10.92 -26.53 -4.91
N THR A 88 -10.33 -27.58 -5.45
CA THR A 88 -9.43 -28.50 -4.73
C THR A 88 -8.21 -28.83 -5.58
N VAL A 89 -7.05 -28.66 -5.00
CA VAL A 89 -5.75 -29.00 -5.61
C VAL A 89 -5.23 -30.28 -5.02
N TYR A 90 -4.71 -31.16 -5.86
CA TYR A 90 -4.08 -32.41 -5.41
C TYR A 90 -2.58 -32.33 -5.59
N ILE A 91 -1.84 -32.51 -4.51
CA ILE A 91 -0.39 -32.61 -4.51
C ILE A 91 -0.02 -34.06 -4.17
N THR A 92 0.87 -34.65 -4.98
CA THR A 92 1.39 -36.00 -4.74
C THR A 92 2.86 -35.86 -4.36
N ASP A 93 3.22 -36.31 -3.17
CA ASP A 93 4.58 -36.40 -2.70
C ASP A 93 4.89 -37.84 -2.21
N GLU A 94 6.03 -38.05 -1.57
CA GLU A 94 6.45 -39.33 -1.07
C GLU A 94 5.50 -39.91 0.00
N SER A 95 4.71 -39.08 0.68
CA SER A 95 3.70 -39.45 1.68
C SER A 95 2.35 -39.84 1.07
N GLY A 96 2.17 -39.64 -0.24
CA GLY A 96 0.95 -39.96 -0.97
C GLY A 96 0.26 -38.73 -1.61
N LYS A 97 -1.00 -38.94 -2.02
CA LYS A 97 -1.81 -37.90 -2.66
C LYS A 97 -2.68 -37.22 -1.61
N ARG A 98 -2.49 -35.89 -1.43
CA ARG A 98 -3.31 -35.06 -0.57
C ARG A 98 -4.10 -34.04 -1.37
N GLY A 99 -5.36 -33.78 -0.97
CA GLY A 99 -6.21 -32.73 -1.53
C GLY A 99 -6.27 -31.53 -0.60
N TYR A 100 -6.13 -30.33 -1.15
CA TYR A 100 -6.23 -29.07 -0.44
C TYR A 100 -7.33 -28.24 -1.05
N CYS A 101 -8.25 -27.73 -0.20
CA CYS A 101 -9.26 -26.79 -0.66
C CYS A 101 -8.59 -25.43 -0.89
N LEU A 102 -8.77 -24.87 -2.10
CA LEU A 102 -8.26 -23.54 -2.43
C LEU A 102 -9.26 -22.47 -1.99
N ASP A 103 -8.78 -21.54 -1.21
CA ASP A 103 -9.49 -20.31 -0.95
C ASP A 103 -9.41 -19.41 -2.19
N LYS A 104 -10.57 -19.13 -2.80
CA LYS A 104 -10.67 -18.30 -4.03
C LYS A 104 -10.17 -16.87 -3.77
N GLU A 105 -10.40 -16.35 -2.57
CA GLU A 105 -9.92 -15.01 -2.21
C GLU A 105 -8.40 -14.97 -2.16
N LYS A 106 -7.77 -15.93 -1.47
CA LYS A 106 -6.30 -16.05 -1.42
C LYS A 106 -5.71 -16.30 -2.80
N SER A 107 -6.36 -17.15 -3.61
CA SER A 107 -5.92 -17.44 -4.96
C SER A 107 -5.94 -16.21 -5.89
N SER A 108 -6.92 -15.33 -5.73
CA SER A 108 -7.00 -14.06 -6.49
C SER A 108 -5.87 -13.08 -6.15
N LYS A 109 -5.26 -13.21 -4.97
CA LYS A 109 -4.13 -12.39 -4.47
C LYS A 109 -2.77 -13.02 -4.78
N ASN A 110 -2.73 -14.14 -5.51
CA ASN A 110 -1.47 -14.81 -5.81
C ASN A 110 -0.56 -13.92 -6.67
N VAL A 111 0.73 -13.92 -6.33
CA VAL A 111 1.77 -13.12 -7.02
C VAL A 111 1.85 -13.42 -8.51
N THR A 112 1.41 -14.60 -8.93
CA THR A 112 1.30 -15.01 -10.34
C THR A 112 -0.05 -15.64 -10.63
N SER A 113 -0.60 -15.34 -11.78
CA SER A 113 -1.80 -15.99 -12.32
C SER A 113 -1.48 -17.27 -13.12
N ASP A 114 -0.20 -17.60 -13.34
CA ASP A 114 0.21 -18.83 -14.03
C ASP A 114 0.31 -19.99 -13.03
N PRO A 115 -0.56 -21.02 -13.14
CA PRO A 115 -0.55 -22.17 -12.24
C PRO A 115 0.78 -22.95 -12.23
N ARG A 116 1.53 -22.90 -13.33
CA ARG A 116 2.83 -23.58 -13.45
C ARG A 116 3.88 -22.86 -12.61
N LEU A 117 3.90 -21.53 -12.69
CA LEU A 117 4.78 -20.72 -11.85
C LEU A 117 4.41 -20.87 -10.38
N SER A 118 3.11 -20.85 -10.04
CA SER A 118 2.65 -21.11 -8.68
C SER A 118 3.13 -22.46 -8.14
N PHE A 119 3.10 -23.51 -8.96
CA PHE A 119 3.62 -24.82 -8.58
C PHE A 119 5.14 -24.83 -8.38
N LEU A 120 5.89 -24.14 -9.26
CA LEU A 120 7.35 -23.96 -9.07
C LEU A 120 7.66 -23.19 -7.79
N HIS A 121 6.87 -22.17 -7.46
CA HIS A 121 7.00 -21.45 -6.20
C HIS A 121 6.80 -22.39 -5.01
N THR A 122 5.79 -23.28 -5.02
CA THR A 122 5.61 -24.28 -3.97
C THR A 122 6.84 -25.20 -3.84
N ALA A 123 7.36 -25.70 -4.95
CA ALA A 123 8.53 -26.57 -4.95
C ALA A 123 9.77 -25.83 -4.42
N TYR A 124 9.96 -24.58 -4.80
CA TYR A 124 11.04 -23.73 -4.31
C TYR A 124 10.92 -23.49 -2.80
N LEU A 125 9.75 -23.01 -2.34
CA LEU A 125 9.48 -22.68 -0.95
C LEU A 125 9.59 -23.89 -0.01
N SER A 126 9.33 -25.10 -0.49
CA SER A 126 9.50 -26.32 0.30
C SER A 126 10.98 -26.62 0.63
N LYS A 127 11.93 -26.11 -0.17
CA LYS A 127 13.37 -26.29 0.03
C LYS A 127 14.04 -25.07 0.61
N HIS A 128 13.51 -23.89 0.34
CA HIS A 128 14.04 -22.59 0.72
C HIS A 128 12.98 -21.81 1.48
N PRO A 129 12.86 -22.03 2.81
CA PRO A 129 11.87 -21.30 3.60
C PRO A 129 12.15 -19.80 3.58
N LEU A 130 11.11 -19.03 3.42
CA LEU A 130 11.19 -17.56 3.41
C LEU A 130 11.57 -17.03 4.79
N VAL A 131 12.51 -16.09 4.79
CA VAL A 131 12.90 -15.32 5.97
C VAL A 131 12.39 -13.89 5.80
N VAL A 132 11.48 -13.45 6.69
CA VAL A 132 10.80 -12.16 6.57
C VAL A 132 11.78 -10.98 6.59
N ASP A 133 12.85 -11.05 7.39
CA ASP A 133 13.88 -10.02 7.51
C ASP A 133 14.59 -9.78 6.17
N SER A 134 15.03 -10.86 5.51
CA SER A 134 15.71 -10.78 4.22
C SER A 134 14.80 -10.22 3.13
N LEU A 135 13.53 -10.63 3.10
CA LEU A 135 12.54 -10.12 2.17
C LEU A 135 12.27 -8.62 2.40
N TYR A 136 12.15 -8.23 3.68
CA TYR A 136 11.97 -6.84 4.07
C TYR A 136 13.14 -5.95 3.66
N GLU A 137 14.39 -6.39 3.90
CA GLU A 137 15.58 -5.63 3.54
C GLU A 137 15.68 -5.40 2.02
N LYS A 138 15.45 -6.45 1.23
CA LYS A 138 15.40 -6.36 -0.24
C LYS A 138 14.31 -5.35 -0.66
N TRP A 139 13.12 -5.46 -0.12
CA TRP A 139 12.02 -4.55 -0.41
C TRP A 139 12.34 -3.10 -0.03
N GLN A 140 12.88 -2.86 1.17
CA GLN A 140 13.30 -1.53 1.61
C GLN A 140 14.34 -0.89 0.66
N LEU A 141 15.30 -1.70 0.18
CA LEU A 141 16.29 -1.23 -0.77
C LEU A 141 15.65 -0.69 -2.06
N HIS A 142 14.69 -1.45 -2.61
CA HIS A 142 13.97 -1.05 -3.83
C HIS A 142 13.05 0.16 -3.60
N LEU A 143 12.41 0.26 -2.43
CA LEU A 143 11.61 1.43 -2.06
C LEU A 143 12.49 2.70 -2.01
N LYS A 144 13.68 2.61 -1.41
CA LYS A 144 14.64 3.73 -1.37
C LYS A 144 15.10 4.14 -2.77
N GLN A 145 15.39 3.17 -3.65
CA GLN A 145 15.77 3.44 -5.05
C GLN A 145 14.66 4.19 -5.81
N GLN A 146 13.40 3.92 -5.48
CA GLN A 146 12.25 4.63 -6.07
C GLN A 146 11.82 5.89 -5.31
N SER A 147 12.64 6.34 -4.34
CA SER A 147 12.34 7.52 -3.51
C SER A 147 11.01 7.41 -2.75
N LEU A 148 10.59 6.19 -2.43
CA LEU A 148 9.42 5.93 -1.59
C LEU A 148 9.88 5.86 -0.13
N SER A 149 9.49 6.86 0.65
CA SER A 149 9.84 6.96 2.08
C SER A 149 8.62 6.81 2.96
N GLY A 150 8.76 6.07 4.05
CA GLY A 150 7.69 5.80 5.00
C GLY A 150 8.17 4.84 6.08
N THR A 151 7.27 4.46 6.97
CA THR A 151 7.50 3.37 7.92
C THR A 151 6.79 2.14 7.37
N PHE A 152 7.52 1.04 7.25
CA PHE A 152 7.06 -0.19 6.62
C PHE A 152 7.21 -1.38 7.56
N ALA A 153 6.35 -2.39 7.42
CA ALA A 153 6.49 -3.68 8.06
C ALA A 153 5.89 -4.78 7.20
N LEU A 154 6.38 -5.99 7.37
CA LEU A 154 5.88 -7.20 6.74
C LEU A 154 5.46 -8.22 7.80
N GLN A 155 4.36 -8.89 7.54
CA GLN A 155 3.90 -10.08 8.25
C GLN A 155 3.91 -11.23 7.24
N LEU A 156 4.60 -12.29 7.56
CA LEU A 156 4.69 -13.50 6.77
C LEU A 156 3.93 -14.62 7.48
N LEU A 157 2.97 -15.19 6.80
CA LEU A 157 2.21 -16.35 7.23
C LEU A 157 2.56 -17.52 6.31
N VAL A 158 3.02 -18.62 6.87
CA VAL A 158 3.38 -19.82 6.11
C VAL A 158 2.55 -20.98 6.62
N SER A 159 1.80 -21.60 5.72
CA SER A 159 1.01 -22.80 5.99
C SER A 159 1.81 -24.05 5.60
N ASP A 160 2.00 -24.97 6.53
CA ASP A 160 2.64 -26.25 6.28
C ASP A 160 1.71 -27.26 5.56
N LYS A 161 2.15 -28.51 5.40
CA LYS A 161 1.37 -29.58 4.76
C LYS A 161 0.15 -30.03 5.58
N ASP A 162 0.17 -29.75 6.86
CA ASP A 162 -0.90 -30.11 7.80
C ASP A 162 -1.79 -28.90 8.13
N GLU A 163 -1.63 -27.81 7.34
CA GLU A 163 -2.37 -26.54 7.45
C GLU A 163 -2.09 -25.77 8.76
N ASN A 164 -0.99 -26.10 9.48
CA ASN A 164 -0.55 -25.28 10.58
C ASN A 164 0.08 -24.00 10.06
N ILE A 165 -0.27 -22.87 10.67
CA ILE A 165 0.21 -21.56 10.25
C ILE A 165 1.34 -21.11 11.17
N THR A 166 2.48 -20.81 10.58
CA THR A 166 3.59 -20.13 11.25
C THR A 166 3.57 -18.67 10.86
N GLU A 167 3.63 -17.79 11.86
CA GLU A 167 3.63 -16.35 11.68
C GLU A 167 4.99 -15.77 12.05
N SER A 168 5.48 -14.85 11.24
CA SER A 168 6.66 -14.02 11.53
C SER A 168 6.43 -12.60 11.05
N VAL A 169 6.96 -11.63 11.80
CA VAL A 169 6.74 -10.20 11.59
C VAL A 169 8.08 -9.49 11.61
N TYR A 170 8.24 -8.47 10.76
CA TYR A 170 9.43 -7.64 10.79
C TYR A 170 9.11 -6.20 10.34
N PRO A 171 9.56 -5.17 11.07
CA PRO A 171 10.13 -5.23 12.43
C PRO A 171 9.05 -5.49 13.49
N ASP A 172 9.40 -6.24 14.53
CA ASP A 172 8.48 -6.67 15.61
C ASP A 172 7.77 -5.49 16.31
N SER A 173 8.44 -4.34 16.34
CA SER A 173 7.93 -3.14 17.02
C SER A 173 6.78 -2.43 16.28
N PHE A 174 6.47 -2.84 15.06
CA PHE A 174 5.52 -2.10 14.20
C PHE A 174 4.06 -2.54 14.41
N LEU A 175 3.82 -3.83 14.65
CA LEU A 175 2.47 -4.35 14.74
C LEU A 175 1.85 -4.10 16.12
N HIS A 176 0.85 -3.23 16.15
CA HIS A 176 -0.13 -3.14 17.23
C HIS A 176 -1.37 -3.94 16.85
N GLU A 177 -2.10 -4.46 17.84
CA GLU A 177 -3.21 -5.43 17.71
C GLU A 177 -4.35 -5.06 16.72
N ASN A 178 -4.35 -3.83 16.17
CA ASN A 178 -5.42 -3.34 15.29
C ASN A 178 -4.91 -2.77 13.94
N CYS A 179 -3.70 -3.14 13.51
CA CYS A 179 -3.19 -2.68 12.21
C CYS A 179 -3.89 -3.44 11.07
N ILE A 180 -4.53 -2.70 10.17
CA ILE A 180 -5.11 -3.25 8.94
C ILE A 180 -4.01 -3.29 7.88
N PRO A 181 -3.77 -4.45 7.22
CA PRO A 181 -2.79 -4.51 6.13
C PRO A 181 -3.25 -3.65 4.95
N GLU A 182 -2.32 -2.95 4.35
CA GLU A 182 -2.57 -2.12 3.15
C GLU A 182 -2.51 -2.96 1.87
N PHE A 183 -1.81 -4.09 1.89
CA PHE A 183 -1.87 -5.10 0.85
C PHE A 183 -1.67 -6.50 1.43
N ASP A 184 -2.14 -7.49 0.66
CA ASP A 184 -2.08 -8.90 0.98
C ASP A 184 -1.78 -9.67 -0.31
N ILE A 185 -0.69 -10.44 -0.32
CA ILE A 185 -0.19 -11.15 -1.49
C ILE A 185 0.11 -12.58 -1.09
N THR A 186 -0.34 -13.52 -1.89
CA THR A 186 -0.08 -14.93 -1.67
C THR A 186 0.91 -15.49 -2.70
N ALA A 187 1.57 -16.58 -2.36
CA ALA A 187 2.43 -17.34 -3.25
C ALA A 187 2.30 -18.84 -3.03
N GLY A 188 2.68 -19.60 -4.07
CA GLY A 188 2.56 -21.04 -4.10
C GLY A 188 1.24 -21.52 -4.69
N TYR A 189 1.18 -22.81 -5.05
CA TYR A 189 0.04 -23.41 -5.72
C TYR A 189 -1.18 -23.58 -4.80
N ARG A 190 -0.93 -23.73 -3.49
CA ARG A 190 -1.94 -23.80 -2.43
C ARG A 190 -2.16 -22.46 -1.74
N CYS A 191 -1.50 -21.39 -2.19
CA CYS A 191 -1.39 -20.14 -1.45
C CYS A 191 -0.83 -20.33 -0.03
N GLU A 192 0.16 -21.24 0.10
CA GLU A 192 0.77 -21.61 1.37
C GLU A 192 1.57 -20.50 2.02
N VAL A 193 1.95 -19.50 1.25
CA VAL A 193 2.61 -18.30 1.76
C VAL A 193 1.69 -17.10 1.55
N GLU A 194 1.48 -16.35 2.60
CA GLU A 194 0.72 -15.10 2.59
C GLU A 194 1.61 -14.01 3.21
N VAL A 195 1.81 -12.91 2.49
CA VAL A 195 2.58 -11.76 2.96
C VAL A 195 1.67 -10.56 3.03
N LYS A 196 1.54 -10.01 4.22
CA LYS A 196 0.80 -8.78 4.48
C LYS A 196 1.75 -7.62 4.65
N GLY A 197 1.52 -6.54 3.93
CA GLY A 197 2.30 -5.33 4.02
C GLY A 197 1.57 -4.24 4.78
N PHE A 198 2.30 -3.63 5.69
CA PHE A 198 1.82 -2.50 6.50
C PHE A 198 2.72 -1.31 6.25
N PHE A 199 2.13 -0.13 6.09
CA PHE A 199 2.92 1.08 5.95
C PHE A 199 2.18 2.32 6.42
N TYR A 200 2.98 3.28 6.84
CA TYR A 200 2.50 4.58 7.27
C TYR A 200 3.29 5.68 6.59
N PHE A 201 2.56 6.63 6.02
CA PHE A 201 3.13 7.83 5.42
C PHE A 201 2.81 9.04 6.27
N SER A 202 3.82 9.85 6.56
CA SER A 202 3.57 11.14 7.17
C SER A 202 2.87 12.09 6.19
N PHE A 203 2.12 13.05 6.71
CA PHE A 203 1.49 14.09 5.90
C PHE A 203 2.49 14.80 4.97
N PHE A 204 3.67 15.10 5.47
CA PHE A 204 4.73 15.74 4.68
C PHE A 204 5.27 14.84 3.55
N THR A 205 5.28 13.54 3.74
CA THR A 205 5.64 12.57 2.69
C THR A 205 4.59 12.56 1.57
N LEU A 206 3.31 12.62 1.92
CA LEU A 206 2.22 12.59 0.95
C LEU A 206 2.10 13.90 0.16
N VAL A 207 2.09 15.03 0.84
CA VAL A 207 1.89 16.33 0.22
C VAL A 207 3.18 16.84 -0.43
N GLY A 208 4.31 16.49 0.16
CA GLY A 208 5.62 17.05 -0.18
C GLY A 208 5.71 18.52 0.23
N VAL A 209 6.90 18.96 0.60
CA VAL A 209 7.14 20.36 1.00
C VAL A 209 6.74 21.35 -0.10
N ARG A 210 7.01 21.00 -1.36
CA ARG A 210 6.66 21.86 -2.52
C ARG A 210 5.14 22.00 -2.69
N GLY A 211 4.39 20.90 -2.57
CA GLY A 211 2.92 20.93 -2.70
C GLY A 211 2.28 21.79 -1.62
N PHE A 212 2.78 21.68 -0.38
CA PHE A 212 2.33 22.52 0.72
C PHE A 212 2.62 24.00 0.49
N VAL A 213 3.84 24.34 0.07
CA VAL A 213 4.24 25.73 -0.22
C VAL A 213 3.40 26.32 -1.35
N TYR A 214 3.21 25.60 -2.46
CA TYR A 214 2.37 26.09 -3.56
C TYR A 214 0.90 26.25 -3.16
N GLY A 215 0.34 25.32 -2.41
CA GLY A 215 -1.01 25.43 -1.89
C GLY A 215 -1.19 26.63 -0.97
N PHE A 216 -0.22 26.89 -0.11
CA PHE A 216 -0.22 28.03 0.79
C PHE A 216 -0.09 29.36 0.05
N ILE A 217 0.82 29.45 -0.94
CA ILE A 217 1.00 30.65 -1.78
C ILE A 217 -0.30 30.93 -2.57
N TYR A 218 -0.89 29.89 -3.18
CA TYR A 218 -2.16 30.05 -3.91
C TYR A 218 -3.28 30.58 -3.00
N TRP A 219 -3.42 30.00 -1.80
CA TRP A 219 -4.38 30.46 -0.82
C TRP A 219 -4.15 31.92 -0.40
N LEU A 220 -2.89 32.29 -0.15
CA LEU A 220 -2.49 33.67 0.22
C LEU A 220 -2.82 34.67 -0.90
N CYS A 221 -2.56 34.31 -2.16
CA CYS A 221 -2.94 35.14 -3.30
C CYS A 221 -4.47 35.29 -3.43
N ALA A 222 -5.24 34.21 -3.23
CA ALA A 222 -6.69 34.28 -3.25
C ALA A 222 -7.24 35.21 -2.18
N VAL A 223 -6.69 35.15 -0.96
CA VAL A 223 -7.07 36.05 0.13
C VAL A 223 -6.76 37.52 -0.22
N ILE A 224 -5.56 37.80 -0.80
CA ILE A 224 -5.16 39.17 -1.14
C ILE A 224 -6.05 39.76 -2.24
N ILE A 225 -6.47 38.97 -3.21
CA ILE A 225 -7.34 39.43 -4.32
C ILE A 225 -8.74 39.77 -3.82
N ASN A 226 -9.21 39.11 -2.75
CA ASN A 226 -10.56 39.30 -2.18
C ASN A 226 -10.62 40.41 -1.09
N ILE A 227 -9.49 40.98 -0.70
CA ILE A 227 -9.40 42.15 0.20
C ILE A 227 -9.33 43.44 -0.63
#